data_ae4ae64e64bd18b6c08956b84bf6838f
#
_entry.id   ae4ae64e64bd18b6c08956b84bf6838f
#
_cell.length_a   1.000
_cell.length_b   1.000
_cell.length_c   1.000
_cell.angle_alpha   90.00
_cell.angle_beta   90.00
_cell.angle_gamma   90.00
#
_symmetry.space_group_name_H-M   'P 1'
#
loop_
_entity.id
_entity.type
_entity.pdbx_description
1 polymer ?
#
loop_
_entity_poly.entity_id
_entity_poly.type
_entity_poly.pdbx_seq_one_letter_code
_entity_poly.pdbx_strand_id
1 'polypeptide(L)'
;MPRVKPHAGIILLYGLLLTSFTQAAEVPDPISLDQALNYAQGHPRTQLAADIAQRHPQPEPLYLDCHNLAYNNNATPDRQRDQLLPTLISPLEAQRLEIMQRFFDVLLADSSAVRDNENQAVYYIPLDRTRTRMELKEFSELDVAELDAEYQVVRQQTSASIASQRLTRSLLAQAINNPLKLPSDLNPPEIGEFPSEMPTTEELAEASLQSNTWLDDRRDDASSDERAIIDMELRQTIIELLLRLDIFRVAAARAESEILWRDYYLERSRTLYEQEVKSDLGDAMTQQSKARLQKQQIQFCRTLALAQLNALQGKPVWPLPKPEKKKEEKPE
;
A
#
# COMPACT_ATOMS: atom_id res chain seq x y z
N MET A 1 10.54 -84.08 -28.48
CA MET A 1 9.70 -83.00 -29.04
C MET A 1 9.22 -82.14 -27.93
N PRO A 2 9.78 -80.94 -27.69
CA PRO A 2 9.27 -79.99 -26.72
C PRO A 2 8.40 -78.89 -27.40
N ARG A 3 7.27 -78.62 -26.78
CA ARG A 3 6.27 -77.60 -27.17
C ARG A 3 6.80 -76.23 -26.83
N VAL A 4 6.83 -75.32 -27.80
CA VAL A 4 7.09 -73.89 -27.66
C VAL A 4 5.79 -73.21 -27.21
N LYS A 5 5.83 -72.47 -26.11
CA LYS A 5 4.76 -71.57 -25.65
C LYS A 5 4.95 -70.13 -26.23
N PRO A 6 3.91 -69.43 -26.68
CA PRO A 6 4.04 -68.09 -27.15
C PRO A 6 4.13 -67.09 -25.96
N HIS A 7 5.09 -66.21 -26.04
CA HIS A 7 5.20 -65.03 -25.10
C HIS A 7 4.17 -63.96 -25.45
N ALA A 8 3.31 -63.71 -24.50
CA ALA A 8 2.41 -62.56 -24.53
C ALA A 8 3.23 -61.26 -24.36
N GLY A 9 3.24 -60.41 -25.38
CA GLY A 9 3.85 -59.07 -25.30
C GLY A 9 3.03 -58.15 -24.45
N ILE A 10 3.61 -57.62 -23.39
CA ILE A 10 3.07 -56.55 -22.56
C ILE A 10 3.31 -55.24 -23.30
N ILE A 11 2.24 -54.64 -23.87
CA ILE A 11 2.24 -53.29 -24.40
C ILE A 11 2.15 -52.34 -23.21
N LEU A 12 3.26 -51.72 -22.85
CA LEU A 12 3.33 -50.65 -21.88
C LEU A 12 2.80 -49.37 -22.54
N LEU A 13 1.53 -49.03 -22.22
CA LEU A 13 0.93 -47.76 -22.57
C LEU A 13 1.57 -46.64 -21.67
N TYR A 14 2.57 -45.94 -22.18
CA TYR A 14 3.06 -44.72 -21.59
C TYR A 14 1.99 -43.62 -21.78
N GLY A 15 1.14 -43.45 -20.75
CA GLY A 15 0.26 -42.32 -20.66
C GLY A 15 1.12 -41.04 -20.51
N LEU A 16 1.23 -40.26 -21.57
CA LEU A 16 1.74 -38.87 -21.50
C LEU A 16 0.78 -38.07 -20.65
N LEU A 17 1.09 -37.93 -19.37
CA LEU A 17 0.56 -36.89 -18.52
C LEU A 17 1.09 -35.57 -19.05
N LEU A 18 0.35 -34.93 -19.96
CA LEU A 18 0.48 -33.51 -20.30
C LEU A 18 0.08 -32.73 -19.04
N THR A 19 1.03 -32.51 -18.14
CA THR A 19 0.91 -31.47 -17.14
C THR A 19 0.85 -30.16 -17.91
N SER A 20 -0.36 -29.65 -18.06
CA SER A 20 -0.56 -28.26 -18.52
C SER A 20 0.08 -27.36 -17.46
N PHE A 21 1.35 -27.03 -17.66
CA PHE A 21 1.94 -25.88 -17.01
C PHE A 21 1.10 -24.69 -17.48
N THR A 22 0.18 -24.24 -16.67
CA THR A 22 -0.40 -22.90 -16.82
C THR A 22 0.77 -21.95 -16.76
N GLN A 23 1.24 -21.51 -17.92
CA GLN A 23 2.25 -20.49 -18.05
C GLN A 23 1.64 -19.25 -17.36
N ALA A 24 2.13 -18.94 -16.18
CA ALA A 24 1.71 -17.72 -15.48
C ALA A 24 1.93 -16.54 -16.45
N ALA A 25 0.87 -15.81 -16.76
CA ALA A 25 0.97 -14.67 -17.66
C ALA A 25 2.07 -13.74 -17.16
N GLU A 26 2.95 -13.32 -18.06
CA GLU A 26 4.06 -12.44 -17.71
C GLU A 26 3.48 -11.10 -17.21
N VAL A 27 3.89 -10.70 -16.00
CA VAL A 27 3.42 -9.44 -15.41
C VAL A 27 4.10 -8.29 -16.13
N PRO A 28 3.36 -7.26 -16.58
CA PRO A 28 3.95 -6.08 -17.20
C PRO A 28 5.00 -5.40 -16.29
N ASP A 29 6.05 -4.85 -16.88
CA ASP A 29 7.07 -4.09 -16.18
C ASP A 29 7.34 -2.77 -16.94
N PRO A 30 6.92 -1.61 -16.44
CA PRO A 30 6.22 -1.38 -15.17
C PRO A 30 4.75 -1.82 -15.18
N ILE A 31 4.20 -2.21 -14.01
CA ILE A 31 2.79 -2.53 -13.83
C ILE A 31 2.01 -1.33 -13.31
N SER A 32 0.81 -1.08 -13.84
CA SER A 32 -0.15 -0.09 -13.30
C SER A 32 -1.11 -0.73 -12.29
N LEU A 33 -1.77 0.10 -11.47
CA LEU A 33 -2.79 -0.36 -10.53
C LEU A 33 -3.94 -1.06 -11.25
N ASP A 34 -4.44 -0.50 -12.37
CA ASP A 34 -5.51 -1.12 -13.17
C ASP A 34 -5.14 -2.54 -13.63
N GLN A 35 -3.90 -2.71 -14.09
CA GLN A 35 -3.39 -4.02 -14.50
C GLN A 35 -3.29 -4.98 -13.32
N ALA A 36 -2.79 -4.52 -12.18
CA ALA A 36 -2.66 -5.33 -10.97
C ALA A 36 -4.03 -5.82 -10.46
N LEU A 37 -5.05 -4.97 -10.46
CA LEU A 37 -6.41 -5.31 -10.01
C LEU A 37 -7.09 -6.39 -10.87
N ASN A 38 -6.72 -6.53 -12.15
CA ASN A 38 -7.26 -7.58 -13.02
C ASN A 38 -6.85 -8.99 -12.58
N TYR A 39 -5.74 -9.14 -11.88
CA TYR A 39 -5.30 -10.44 -11.35
C TYR A 39 -6.20 -10.96 -10.20
N ALA A 40 -7.04 -10.11 -9.60
CA ALA A 40 -7.97 -10.53 -8.55
C ALA A 40 -8.91 -11.65 -9.00
N GLN A 41 -9.40 -11.64 -10.24
CA GLN A 41 -10.35 -12.64 -10.74
C GLN A 41 -9.80 -14.07 -10.72
N GLY A 42 -8.51 -14.24 -10.94
CA GLY A 42 -7.84 -15.55 -10.94
C GLY A 42 -7.28 -15.98 -9.58
N HIS A 43 -7.46 -15.17 -8.56
CA HIS A 43 -6.87 -15.45 -7.25
C HIS A 43 -7.68 -16.51 -6.48
N PRO A 44 -7.04 -17.54 -5.86
CA PRO A 44 -7.75 -18.59 -5.14
C PRO A 44 -8.70 -18.09 -4.05
N ARG A 45 -8.37 -16.96 -3.40
CA ARG A 45 -9.21 -16.38 -2.34
C ARG A 45 -10.58 -15.92 -2.82
N THR A 46 -10.73 -15.58 -4.10
CA THR A 46 -12.03 -15.15 -4.67
C THR A 46 -13.04 -16.31 -4.78
N GLN A 47 -12.57 -17.55 -4.64
CA GLN A 47 -13.38 -18.76 -4.66
C GLN A 47 -13.71 -19.29 -3.26
N LEU A 48 -13.18 -18.67 -2.20
CA LEU A 48 -13.38 -19.11 -0.84
C LEU A 48 -14.67 -18.50 -0.26
N ALA A 49 -15.38 -19.30 0.54
CA ALA A 49 -16.42 -18.76 1.40
C ALA A 49 -15.83 -17.76 2.42
N ALA A 50 -16.61 -16.75 2.80
CA ALA A 50 -16.14 -15.65 3.66
C ALA A 50 -15.56 -16.15 4.99
N ASP A 51 -16.15 -17.15 5.61
CA ASP A 51 -15.68 -17.77 6.86
C ASP A 51 -14.31 -18.45 6.72
N ILE A 52 -14.02 -19.02 5.55
CA ILE A 52 -12.71 -19.62 5.25
C ILE A 52 -11.68 -18.51 5.02
N ALA A 53 -12.05 -17.45 4.29
CA ALA A 53 -11.16 -16.32 4.04
C ALA A 53 -10.72 -15.65 5.35
N GLN A 54 -11.61 -15.52 6.34
CA GLN A 54 -11.31 -14.98 7.68
C GLN A 54 -10.31 -15.85 8.47
N ARG A 55 -10.31 -17.17 8.27
CA ARG A 55 -9.34 -18.08 8.93
C ARG A 55 -7.92 -17.97 8.35
N HIS A 56 -7.77 -17.31 7.22
CA HIS A 56 -6.50 -17.07 6.54
C HIS A 56 -6.28 -15.56 6.35
N PRO A 57 -6.10 -14.79 7.44
CA PRO A 57 -5.93 -13.35 7.34
C PRO A 57 -4.68 -13.00 6.52
N GLN A 58 -4.75 -11.86 5.85
CA GLN A 58 -3.59 -11.29 5.18
C GLN A 58 -2.68 -10.62 6.21
N PRO A 59 -1.35 -10.63 6.00
CA PRO A 59 -0.46 -9.84 6.84
C PRO A 59 -0.78 -8.35 6.68
N GLU A 60 -0.56 -7.58 7.75
CA GLU A 60 -0.74 -6.12 7.69
C GLU A 60 0.28 -5.48 6.73
N PRO A 61 -0.05 -4.33 6.09
CA PRO A 61 0.90 -3.55 5.33
C PRO A 61 2.04 -3.03 6.22
N LEU A 62 3.21 -2.80 5.64
CA LEU A 62 4.37 -2.30 6.37
C LEU A 62 4.37 -0.77 6.53
N TYR A 63 3.87 -0.06 5.53
CA TYR A 63 3.90 1.41 5.45
C TYR A 63 2.52 2.04 5.40
N LEU A 64 1.51 1.34 4.87
CA LEU A 64 0.16 1.85 4.72
C LEU A 64 -0.68 1.58 5.98
N ASP A 65 -0.38 2.30 7.05
CA ASP A 65 -1.14 2.22 8.32
C ASP A 65 -2.16 3.35 8.40
N CYS A 66 -3.30 3.15 7.73
CA CYS A 66 -4.34 4.16 7.64
C CYS A 66 -5.08 4.38 8.97
N HIS A 67 -5.16 3.37 9.83
CA HIS A 67 -5.80 3.51 11.12
C HIS A 67 -5.00 4.45 12.05
N ASN A 68 -3.73 4.15 12.26
CA ASN A 68 -2.87 4.99 13.09
C ASN A 68 -2.72 6.41 12.53
N LEU A 69 -2.68 6.54 11.20
CA LEU A 69 -2.61 7.84 10.55
C LEU A 69 -3.88 8.68 10.79
N ALA A 70 -5.06 8.07 10.77
CA ALA A 70 -6.33 8.74 11.04
C ALA A 70 -6.44 9.17 12.50
N TYR A 71 -6.18 8.27 13.43
CA TYR A 71 -6.41 8.52 14.85
C TYR A 71 -5.17 8.97 15.62
N ASN A 72 -4.06 9.24 14.91
CA ASN A 72 -2.79 9.77 15.45
C ASN A 72 -2.28 8.98 16.66
N ASN A 73 -2.40 7.66 16.63
CA ASN A 73 -2.07 6.71 17.70
C ASN A 73 -2.81 6.96 19.03
N ASN A 74 -3.83 7.82 19.05
CA ASN A 74 -4.61 8.10 20.27
C ASN A 74 -5.66 7.03 20.58
N ALA A 75 -5.98 6.19 19.60
CA ALA A 75 -6.89 5.06 19.76
C ALA A 75 -6.15 3.75 19.49
N THR A 76 -6.27 2.81 20.39
CA THR A 76 -5.78 1.44 20.14
C THR A 76 -6.65 0.83 19.03
N PRO A 77 -6.08 0.38 17.91
CA PRO A 77 -6.85 -0.25 16.88
C PRO A 77 -7.52 -1.49 17.43
N ASP A 78 -8.84 -1.56 17.31
CA ASP A 78 -9.53 -2.82 17.46
C ASP A 78 -9.39 -3.56 16.13
N ARG A 79 -8.36 -4.41 16.05
CA ARG A 79 -8.06 -5.21 14.86
C ARG A 79 -9.22 -6.11 14.45
N GLN A 80 -10.15 -6.40 15.35
CA GLN A 80 -11.34 -7.18 15.03
C GLN A 80 -12.35 -6.37 14.20
N ARG A 81 -12.39 -5.05 14.35
CA ARG A 81 -13.30 -4.19 13.56
C ARG A 81 -12.91 -4.12 12.08
N ASP A 82 -11.61 -4.04 11.78
CA ASP A 82 -11.13 -4.04 10.39
C ASP A 82 -11.44 -5.36 9.66
N GLN A 83 -11.84 -6.40 10.38
CA GLN A 83 -12.27 -7.69 9.83
C GLN A 83 -13.75 -7.72 9.40
N LEU A 84 -14.56 -6.70 9.75
CA LEU A 84 -15.97 -6.65 9.36
C LEU A 84 -16.16 -6.34 7.87
N LEU A 85 -15.38 -5.42 7.32
CA LEU A 85 -15.48 -5.04 5.91
C LEU A 85 -15.45 -6.23 4.93
N PRO A 86 -14.54 -7.21 5.06
CA PRO A 86 -14.52 -8.39 4.18
C PRO A 86 -15.79 -9.25 4.25
N THR A 87 -16.60 -9.12 5.28
CA THR A 87 -17.86 -9.85 5.40
C THR A 87 -19.02 -9.16 4.68
N LEU A 88 -18.90 -7.87 4.39
CA LEU A 88 -19.93 -7.01 3.79
C LEU A 88 -19.75 -6.82 2.28
N ILE A 89 -18.66 -7.31 1.70
CA ILE A 89 -18.30 -7.18 0.28
C ILE A 89 -17.98 -8.55 -0.32
N SER A 90 -18.03 -8.64 -1.65
CA SER A 90 -17.69 -9.88 -2.32
C SER A 90 -16.21 -10.24 -2.14
N PRO A 91 -15.84 -11.54 -2.16
CA PRO A 91 -14.44 -11.98 -2.11
C PRO A 91 -13.58 -11.37 -3.22
N LEU A 92 -14.17 -11.06 -4.38
CA LEU A 92 -13.49 -10.41 -5.50
C LEU A 92 -13.10 -8.96 -5.14
N GLU A 93 -14.04 -8.18 -4.58
CA GLU A 93 -13.76 -6.80 -4.18
C GLU A 93 -12.80 -6.77 -2.98
N ALA A 94 -12.91 -7.72 -2.05
CA ALA A 94 -11.94 -7.87 -0.96
C ALA A 94 -10.52 -8.12 -1.49
N GLN A 95 -10.37 -8.99 -2.50
CA GLN A 95 -9.06 -9.24 -3.13
C GLN A 95 -8.55 -8.03 -3.92
N ARG A 96 -9.44 -7.26 -4.58
CA ARG A 96 -9.05 -6.01 -5.24
C ARG A 96 -8.55 -4.97 -4.25
N LEU A 97 -9.22 -4.81 -3.11
CA LEU A 97 -8.76 -3.92 -2.04
C LEU A 97 -7.41 -4.34 -1.48
N GLU A 98 -7.19 -5.64 -1.30
CA GLU A 98 -5.88 -6.18 -0.88
C GLU A 98 -4.79 -5.84 -1.89
N ILE A 99 -5.02 -6.05 -3.19
CA ILE A 99 -4.06 -5.69 -4.25
C ILE A 99 -3.76 -4.19 -4.22
N MET A 100 -4.78 -3.33 -4.10
CA MET A 100 -4.62 -1.89 -4.01
C MET A 100 -3.76 -1.49 -2.80
N GLN A 101 -4.03 -2.07 -1.65
CA GLN A 101 -3.28 -1.84 -0.42
C GLN A 101 -1.81 -2.24 -0.57
N ARG A 102 -1.52 -3.41 -1.16
CA ARG A 102 -0.15 -3.89 -1.42
C ARG A 102 0.57 -3.03 -2.45
N PHE A 103 -0.14 -2.59 -3.47
CA PHE A 103 0.41 -1.70 -4.49
C PHE A 103 0.87 -0.37 -3.88
N PHE A 104 0.04 0.24 -3.04
CA PHE A 104 0.39 1.47 -2.32
C PHE A 104 1.53 1.25 -1.33
N ASP A 105 1.55 0.11 -0.66
CA ASP A 105 2.61 -0.25 0.30
C ASP A 105 3.98 -0.34 -0.39
N VAL A 106 4.05 -0.90 -1.62
CA VAL A 106 5.29 -0.91 -2.42
C VAL A 106 5.74 0.50 -2.78
N LEU A 107 4.83 1.38 -3.23
CA LEU A 107 5.18 2.76 -3.57
C LEU A 107 5.70 3.55 -2.36
N LEU A 108 5.12 3.31 -1.18
CA LEU A 108 5.60 3.92 0.07
C LEU A 108 6.95 3.36 0.51
N ALA A 109 7.17 2.04 0.33
CA ALA A 109 8.46 1.42 0.62
C ALA A 109 9.57 1.97 -0.28
N ASP A 110 9.29 2.20 -1.57
CA ASP A 110 10.22 2.80 -2.50
C ASP A 110 10.57 4.25 -2.10
N SER A 111 9.56 5.06 -1.81
CA SER A 111 9.76 6.44 -1.33
C SER A 111 10.53 6.48 -0.01
N SER A 112 10.26 5.52 0.89
CA SER A 112 10.97 5.41 2.18
C SER A 112 12.44 5.03 2.01
N ALA A 113 12.74 4.10 1.10
CA ALA A 113 14.12 3.70 0.82
C ALA A 113 14.94 4.83 0.18
N VAL A 114 14.34 5.62 -0.72
CA VAL A 114 14.98 6.82 -1.28
C VAL A 114 15.34 7.81 -0.17
N ARG A 115 14.36 8.15 0.70
CA ARG A 115 14.58 9.05 1.85
C ARG A 115 15.70 8.55 2.78
N ASP A 116 15.69 7.26 3.13
CA ASP A 116 16.65 6.72 4.08
C ASP A 116 18.06 6.63 3.47
N ASN A 117 18.15 6.41 2.17
CA ASN A 117 19.43 6.46 1.45
C ASN A 117 20.01 7.90 1.37
N GLU A 118 19.15 8.91 1.15
CA GLU A 118 19.54 10.32 1.22
C GLU A 118 20.03 10.67 2.64
N ASN A 119 19.30 10.24 3.66
CA ASN A 119 19.67 10.46 5.06
C ASN A 119 21.00 9.79 5.41
N GLN A 120 21.26 8.59 4.92
CA GLN A 120 22.56 7.92 5.13
C GLN A 120 23.73 8.73 4.55
N ALA A 121 23.56 9.35 3.39
CA ALA A 121 24.59 10.22 2.81
C ALA A 121 24.86 11.45 3.69
N VAL A 122 23.80 12.05 4.27
CA VAL A 122 23.91 13.20 5.20
C VAL A 122 24.78 12.86 6.41
N TYR A 123 24.62 11.67 7.01
CA TYR A 123 25.42 11.24 8.16
C TYR A 123 26.81 10.75 7.79
N TYR A 124 27.02 10.27 6.57
CA TYR A 124 28.34 9.83 6.12
C TYR A 124 29.33 10.98 5.93
N ILE A 125 28.88 12.11 5.39
CA ILE A 125 29.73 13.26 5.05
C ILE A 125 30.48 13.83 6.28
N PRO A 126 29.83 14.14 7.41
CA PRO A 126 30.53 14.61 8.62
C PRO A 126 31.51 13.56 9.16
N LEU A 127 31.13 12.30 9.20
CA LEU A 127 31.97 11.20 9.65
C LEU A 127 33.27 11.10 8.82
N ASP A 128 33.16 11.12 7.50
CA ASP A 128 34.29 11.04 6.56
C ASP A 128 35.25 12.23 6.76
N ARG A 129 34.68 13.44 6.84
CA ARG A 129 35.47 14.66 7.10
C ARG A 129 36.19 14.61 8.45
N THR A 130 35.52 14.16 9.50
CA THR A 130 36.09 14.10 10.86
C THR A 130 37.18 13.04 10.94
N ARG A 131 37.03 11.89 10.26
CA ARG A 131 38.10 10.88 10.14
C ARG A 131 39.35 11.44 9.48
N THR A 132 39.21 12.15 8.37
CA THR A 132 40.32 12.79 7.68
C THR A 132 41.04 13.84 8.55
N ARG A 133 40.25 14.64 9.29
CA ARG A 133 40.82 15.68 10.16
C ARG A 133 41.39 15.11 11.48
N MET A 134 40.95 13.92 11.93
CA MET A 134 41.58 13.19 13.02
C MET A 134 43.01 12.77 12.64
N GLU A 135 43.29 12.38 11.43
CA GLU A 135 44.65 12.08 10.93
C GLU A 135 45.57 13.31 11.05
N LEU A 136 44.98 14.51 10.92
CA LEU A 136 45.67 15.80 11.11
C LEU A 136 45.72 16.25 12.59
N LYS A 137 45.20 15.43 13.53
CA LYS A 137 45.13 15.69 14.98
C LYS A 137 44.25 16.88 15.36
N GLU A 138 43.24 17.21 14.55
CA GLU A 138 42.27 18.28 14.78
C GLU A 138 41.04 17.78 15.54
N PHE A 139 40.75 16.50 15.49
CA PHE A 139 39.67 15.83 16.21
C PHE A 139 40.20 14.63 16.98
N SER A 140 39.47 14.21 18.02
CA SER A 140 39.78 13.06 18.83
C SER A 140 39.15 11.76 18.28
N GLU A 141 39.63 10.60 18.75
CA GLU A 141 39.01 9.31 18.49
C GLU A 141 37.57 9.25 19.03
N LEU A 142 37.27 9.98 20.10
CA LEU A 142 35.92 10.08 20.66
C LEU A 142 34.95 10.75 19.71
N ASP A 143 35.36 11.87 19.08
CA ASP A 143 34.51 12.59 18.10
C ASP A 143 34.19 11.70 16.90
N VAL A 144 35.16 10.93 16.41
CA VAL A 144 34.94 9.97 15.32
C VAL A 144 34.03 8.82 15.76
N ALA A 145 34.20 8.30 16.98
CA ALA A 145 33.38 7.20 17.48
C ALA A 145 31.91 7.61 17.66
N GLU A 146 31.65 8.85 18.10
CA GLU A 146 30.29 9.39 18.21
C GLU A 146 29.60 9.46 16.86
N LEU A 147 30.25 10.09 15.86
CA LEU A 147 29.70 10.19 14.50
C LEU A 147 29.56 8.82 13.82
N ASP A 148 30.47 7.88 14.08
CA ASP A 148 30.35 6.52 13.55
C ASP A 148 29.14 5.79 14.16
N ALA A 149 28.91 5.95 15.46
CA ALA A 149 27.73 5.36 16.11
C ALA A 149 26.42 5.90 15.50
N GLU A 150 26.31 7.22 15.29
CA GLU A 150 25.16 7.84 14.62
C GLU A 150 24.99 7.32 13.19
N TYR A 151 26.08 7.25 12.43
CA TYR A 151 26.05 6.71 11.05
C TYR A 151 25.57 5.25 11.01
N GLN A 152 26.01 4.39 11.96
CA GLN A 152 25.58 2.99 11.99
C GLN A 152 24.08 2.85 12.26
N VAL A 153 23.47 3.71 13.06
CA VAL A 153 22.01 3.75 13.26
C VAL A 153 21.29 4.02 11.93
N VAL A 154 21.72 5.05 11.20
CA VAL A 154 21.11 5.41 9.92
C VAL A 154 21.37 4.34 8.85
N ARG A 155 22.57 3.75 8.83
CA ARG A 155 22.89 2.63 7.95
C ARG A 155 22.01 1.42 8.19
N GLN A 156 21.71 1.10 9.46
CA GLN A 156 20.75 0.04 9.80
C GLN A 156 19.35 0.37 9.27
N GLN A 157 18.91 1.61 9.43
CA GLN A 157 17.62 2.08 8.89
C GLN A 157 17.54 1.92 7.37
N THR A 158 18.56 2.35 6.62
CA THR A 158 18.63 2.17 5.16
C THR A 158 18.58 0.69 4.76
N SER A 159 19.31 -0.16 5.48
CA SER A 159 19.29 -1.61 5.22
C SER A 159 17.90 -2.21 5.46
N ALA A 160 17.19 -1.76 6.50
CA ALA A 160 15.82 -2.17 6.79
C ALA A 160 14.85 -1.71 5.69
N SER A 161 14.97 -0.48 5.19
CA SER A 161 14.14 0.04 4.09
C SER A 161 14.36 -0.73 2.79
N ILE A 162 15.60 -1.08 2.45
CA ILE A 162 15.90 -1.94 1.28
C ILE A 162 15.31 -3.34 1.43
N ALA A 163 15.37 -3.92 2.63
CA ALA A 163 14.73 -5.21 2.90
C ALA A 163 13.20 -5.12 2.79
N SER A 164 12.63 -4.03 3.27
CA SER A 164 11.19 -3.76 3.19
C SER A 164 10.69 -3.60 1.76
N GLN A 165 11.47 -3.00 0.84
CA GLN A 165 11.13 -2.95 -0.58
C GLN A 165 10.96 -4.37 -1.18
N ARG A 166 11.78 -5.31 -0.79
CA ARG A 166 11.68 -6.71 -1.27
C ARG A 166 10.47 -7.41 -0.65
N LEU A 167 10.23 -7.16 0.63
CA LEU A 167 9.11 -7.77 1.34
C LEU A 167 7.77 -7.27 0.80
N THR A 168 7.58 -5.96 0.61
CA THR A 168 6.35 -5.39 0.05
C THR A 168 6.07 -5.91 -1.36
N ARG A 169 7.10 -6.04 -2.21
CA ARG A 169 6.96 -6.66 -3.53
C ARG A 169 6.56 -8.13 -3.46
N SER A 170 7.10 -8.88 -2.50
CA SER A 170 6.70 -10.27 -2.28
C SER A 170 5.24 -10.39 -1.84
N LEU A 171 4.76 -9.48 -0.98
CA LEU A 171 3.36 -9.42 -0.57
C LEU A 171 2.43 -9.04 -1.74
N LEU A 172 2.84 -8.10 -2.58
CA LEU A 172 2.12 -7.77 -3.81
C LEU A 172 2.08 -8.97 -4.77
N ALA A 173 3.21 -9.68 -4.95
CA ALA A 173 3.26 -10.90 -5.76
C ALA A 173 2.25 -11.95 -5.26
N GLN A 174 2.16 -12.13 -3.96
CA GLN A 174 1.18 -13.01 -3.34
C GLN A 174 -0.26 -12.53 -3.62
N ALA A 175 -0.53 -11.24 -3.50
CA ALA A 175 -1.86 -10.67 -3.72
C ALA A 175 -2.32 -10.78 -5.18
N ILE A 176 -1.41 -10.75 -6.16
CA ILE A 176 -1.69 -10.93 -7.59
C ILE A 176 -1.48 -12.37 -8.07
N ASN A 177 -1.69 -13.36 -7.19
CA ASN A 177 -1.58 -14.79 -7.45
C ASN A 177 -0.14 -15.27 -7.65
N ASN A 178 0.80 -14.67 -6.93
CA ASN A 178 2.20 -15.10 -6.78
C ASN A 178 2.92 -15.36 -8.13
N PRO A 179 3.04 -14.38 -9.02
CA PRO A 179 3.71 -14.55 -10.30
C PRO A 179 5.18 -14.92 -10.12
N LEU A 180 5.74 -15.68 -11.04
CA LEU A 180 7.14 -16.12 -11.01
C LEU A 180 8.13 -14.96 -11.08
N LYS A 181 7.74 -13.87 -11.72
CA LYS A 181 8.56 -12.67 -11.87
C LYS A 181 7.69 -11.44 -11.59
N LEU A 182 8.01 -10.74 -10.53
CA LEU A 182 7.38 -9.46 -10.23
C LEU A 182 8.11 -8.33 -10.95
N PRO A 183 7.40 -7.37 -11.55
CA PRO A 183 8.03 -6.20 -12.15
C PRO A 183 8.86 -5.42 -11.12
N SER A 184 9.97 -4.84 -11.57
CA SER A 184 10.85 -4.03 -10.73
C SER A 184 10.23 -2.68 -10.42
N ASP A 185 9.46 -2.14 -11.37
CA ASP A 185 8.86 -0.81 -11.31
C ASP A 185 7.33 -0.87 -11.32
N LEU A 186 6.72 0.07 -10.59
CA LEU A 186 5.29 0.28 -10.58
C LEU A 186 4.97 1.67 -11.14
N ASN A 187 3.92 1.76 -11.96
CA ASN A 187 3.39 3.07 -12.38
C ASN A 187 2.49 3.63 -11.29
N PRO A 188 2.86 4.75 -10.63
CA PRO A 188 1.99 5.40 -9.65
C PRO A 188 0.66 5.76 -10.29
N PRO A 189 -0.48 5.46 -9.63
CA PRO A 189 -1.79 5.81 -10.16
C PRO A 189 -2.01 7.34 -10.10
N GLU A 190 -2.71 7.87 -11.10
CA GLU A 190 -3.22 9.23 -11.02
C GLU A 190 -4.40 9.25 -10.04
N ILE A 191 -4.19 9.86 -8.88
CA ILE A 191 -5.23 10.04 -7.87
C ILE A 191 -6.01 11.31 -8.22
N GLY A 192 -7.31 11.12 -8.50
CA GLY A 192 -8.24 12.22 -8.78
C GLY A 192 -8.48 13.13 -7.57
N GLU A 193 -9.19 14.23 -7.82
CA GLU A 193 -9.67 15.10 -6.75
C GLU A 193 -10.69 14.36 -5.87
N PHE A 194 -10.59 14.57 -4.57
CA PHE A 194 -11.54 13.97 -3.64
C PHE A 194 -12.83 14.80 -3.60
N PRO A 195 -14.00 14.15 -3.45
CA PRO A 195 -15.25 14.86 -3.30
C PRO A 195 -15.19 15.88 -2.17
N SER A 196 -15.71 17.07 -2.40
CA SER A 196 -15.81 18.13 -1.36
C SER A 196 -16.87 17.78 -0.32
N GLU A 197 -17.93 17.10 -0.74
CA GLU A 197 -19.03 16.64 0.10
C GLU A 197 -19.21 15.15 -0.05
N MET A 198 -19.44 14.47 1.05
CA MET A 198 -19.73 13.04 1.08
C MET A 198 -21.22 12.83 1.35
N PRO A 199 -21.85 11.81 0.75
CA PRO A 199 -23.20 11.41 1.09
C PRO A 199 -23.30 11.06 2.59
N THR A 200 -24.50 11.14 3.13
CA THR A 200 -24.80 10.76 4.52
C THR A 200 -24.66 9.25 4.74
N THR A 201 -24.54 8.84 5.99
CA THR A 201 -24.50 7.41 6.36
C THR A 201 -25.73 6.68 5.86
N GLU A 202 -26.91 7.29 5.96
CA GLU A 202 -28.18 6.73 5.55
C GLU A 202 -28.25 6.54 4.04
N GLU A 203 -27.85 7.53 3.26
CA GLU A 203 -27.80 7.44 1.79
C GLU A 203 -26.84 6.36 1.32
N LEU A 204 -25.67 6.25 1.94
CA LEU A 204 -24.68 5.22 1.62
C LEU A 204 -25.15 3.81 2.02
N ALA A 205 -25.78 3.68 3.19
CA ALA A 205 -26.34 2.41 3.64
C ALA A 205 -27.46 1.94 2.72
N GLU A 206 -28.40 2.84 2.35
CA GLU A 206 -29.47 2.53 1.42
C GLU A 206 -28.94 2.14 0.03
N ALA A 207 -27.98 2.90 -0.51
CA ALA A 207 -27.31 2.58 -1.77
C ALA A 207 -26.60 1.22 -1.72
N SER A 208 -25.98 0.87 -0.60
CA SER A 208 -25.33 -0.43 -0.40
C SER A 208 -26.34 -1.58 -0.40
N LEU A 209 -27.46 -1.42 0.30
CA LEU A 209 -28.51 -2.43 0.36
C LEU A 209 -29.24 -2.62 -0.98
N GLN A 210 -29.27 -1.59 -1.83
CA GLN A 210 -29.92 -1.67 -3.15
C GLN A 210 -29.01 -2.21 -4.27
N SER A 211 -27.70 -2.03 -4.15
CA SER A 211 -26.77 -2.25 -5.29
C SER A 211 -25.72 -3.33 -5.04
N ASN A 212 -25.47 -3.70 -3.76
CA ASN A 212 -24.49 -4.73 -3.43
C ASN A 212 -25.19 -6.11 -3.39
N THR A 213 -25.15 -6.81 -4.53
CA THR A 213 -25.79 -8.14 -4.65
C THR A 213 -25.22 -9.17 -3.67
N TRP A 214 -23.93 -9.11 -3.33
CA TRP A 214 -23.33 -9.99 -2.32
C TRP A 214 -23.95 -9.80 -0.94
N LEU A 215 -24.17 -8.55 -0.56
CA LEU A 215 -24.79 -8.19 0.72
C LEU A 215 -26.27 -8.59 0.73
N ASP A 216 -26.97 -8.42 -0.38
CA ASP A 216 -28.38 -8.79 -0.54
C ASP A 216 -28.56 -10.30 -0.42
N ASP A 217 -27.79 -11.10 -1.16
CA ASP A 217 -27.80 -12.57 -1.08
C ASP A 217 -27.56 -13.05 0.37
N ARG A 218 -26.56 -12.46 1.05
CA ARG A 218 -26.25 -12.80 2.44
C ARG A 218 -27.39 -12.47 3.42
N ARG A 219 -28.09 -11.35 3.18
CA ARG A 219 -29.24 -10.95 3.99
C ARG A 219 -30.45 -11.83 3.73
N ASP A 220 -30.64 -12.31 2.52
CA ASP A 220 -31.75 -13.19 2.16
C ASP A 220 -31.61 -14.57 2.80
N ASP A 221 -30.39 -15.08 2.93
CA ASP A 221 -30.09 -16.34 3.60
C ASP A 221 -30.15 -16.22 5.16
N ALA A 222 -30.13 -15.00 5.70
CA ALA A 222 -30.03 -14.72 7.13
C ALA A 222 -31.40 -14.72 7.83
N SER A 223 -31.42 -15.12 9.10
CA SER A 223 -32.55 -14.92 9.99
C SER A 223 -32.86 -13.43 10.23
N SER A 224 -34.03 -13.12 10.80
CA SER A 224 -34.41 -11.73 11.15
C SER A 224 -33.36 -11.03 12.02
N ASP A 225 -32.83 -11.72 13.02
CA ASP A 225 -31.88 -11.16 13.98
C ASP A 225 -30.51 -10.98 13.34
N GLU A 226 -30.08 -11.92 12.50
CA GLU A 226 -28.81 -11.82 11.73
C GLU A 226 -28.86 -10.68 10.73
N ARG A 227 -30.00 -10.45 10.05
CA ARG A 227 -30.19 -9.26 9.18
C ARG A 227 -29.99 -7.97 9.95
N ALA A 228 -30.58 -7.87 11.14
CA ALA A 228 -30.41 -6.68 11.97
C ALA A 228 -28.96 -6.45 12.37
N ILE A 229 -28.20 -7.51 12.65
CA ILE A 229 -26.76 -7.43 12.92
C ILE A 229 -26.00 -6.96 11.69
N ILE A 230 -26.24 -7.55 10.52
CA ILE A 230 -25.60 -7.14 9.25
C ILE A 230 -25.86 -5.67 8.95
N ASP A 231 -27.09 -5.19 9.14
CA ASP A 231 -27.46 -3.79 8.91
C ASP A 231 -26.76 -2.83 9.89
N MET A 232 -26.58 -3.24 11.16
CA MET A 232 -25.81 -2.48 12.15
C MET A 232 -24.30 -2.45 11.79
N GLU A 233 -23.72 -3.58 11.39
CA GLU A 233 -22.31 -3.68 10.97
C GLU A 233 -22.04 -2.83 9.73
N LEU A 234 -22.94 -2.85 8.75
CA LEU A 234 -22.85 -2.01 7.54
C LEU A 234 -22.81 -0.52 7.91
N ARG A 235 -23.77 -0.06 8.70
CA ARG A 235 -23.84 1.35 9.13
C ARG A 235 -22.61 1.76 9.92
N GLN A 236 -22.15 0.90 10.84
CA GLN A 236 -20.97 1.17 11.64
C GLN A 236 -19.71 1.29 10.75
N THR A 237 -19.56 0.39 9.79
CA THR A 237 -18.42 0.43 8.84
C THR A 237 -18.46 1.70 7.98
N ILE A 238 -19.63 2.12 7.51
CA ILE A 238 -19.78 3.37 6.73
C ILE A 238 -19.42 4.58 7.60
N ILE A 239 -19.93 4.65 8.85
CA ILE A 239 -19.58 5.73 9.77
C ILE A 239 -18.07 5.83 9.99
N GLU A 240 -17.40 4.70 10.24
CA GLU A 240 -15.95 4.68 10.44
C GLU A 240 -15.18 5.17 9.21
N LEU A 241 -15.59 4.77 8.01
CA LEU A 241 -14.97 5.22 6.77
C LEU A 241 -15.19 6.71 6.51
N LEU A 242 -16.39 7.23 6.78
CA LEU A 242 -16.68 8.67 6.67
C LEU A 242 -15.85 9.49 7.66
N LEU A 243 -15.76 9.06 8.92
CA LEU A 243 -14.92 9.71 9.93
C LEU A 243 -13.45 9.68 9.54
N ARG A 244 -12.94 8.56 9.03
CA ARG A 244 -11.56 8.48 8.50
C ARG A 244 -11.34 9.47 7.35
N LEU A 245 -12.28 9.59 6.41
CA LEU A 245 -12.18 10.55 5.31
C LEU A 245 -12.16 12.00 5.78
N ASP A 246 -12.97 12.36 6.78
CA ASP A 246 -12.96 13.70 7.39
C ASP A 246 -11.61 14.01 8.05
N ILE A 247 -11.07 13.06 8.83
CA ILE A 247 -9.76 13.22 9.45
C ILE A 247 -8.66 13.36 8.37
N PHE A 248 -8.69 12.53 7.33
CA PHE A 248 -7.72 12.62 6.24
C PHE A 248 -7.82 13.91 5.44
N ARG A 249 -8.98 14.53 5.34
CA ARG A 249 -9.13 15.87 4.75
C ARG A 249 -8.32 16.91 5.54
N VAL A 250 -8.42 16.89 6.86
CA VAL A 250 -7.65 17.78 7.74
C VAL A 250 -6.15 17.43 7.69
N ALA A 251 -5.82 16.13 7.71
CA ALA A 251 -4.44 15.67 7.62
C ALA A 251 -3.78 16.05 6.28
N ALA A 252 -4.53 16.04 5.17
CA ALA A 252 -4.03 16.47 3.87
C ALA A 252 -3.71 17.96 3.86
N ALA A 253 -4.60 18.83 4.39
CA ALA A 253 -4.35 20.26 4.52
C ALA A 253 -3.12 20.55 5.40
N ARG A 254 -2.97 19.81 6.51
CA ARG A 254 -1.77 19.89 7.36
C ARG A 254 -0.50 19.49 6.59
N ALA A 255 -0.55 18.39 5.84
CA ALA A 255 0.60 17.91 5.08
C ALA A 255 1.03 18.89 3.98
N GLU A 256 0.08 19.59 3.35
CA GLU A 256 0.37 20.64 2.37
C GLU A 256 1.06 21.84 3.02
N SER A 257 0.59 22.28 4.18
CA SER A 257 1.23 23.35 4.95
C SER A 257 2.63 22.96 5.42
N GLU A 258 2.83 21.70 5.85
CA GLU A 258 4.13 21.16 6.24
C GLU A 258 5.11 21.14 5.06
N ILE A 259 4.68 20.69 3.89
CA ILE A 259 5.53 20.66 2.69
C ILE A 259 5.94 22.08 2.30
N LEU A 260 4.99 23.02 2.25
CA LEU A 260 5.29 24.41 1.91
C LEU A 260 6.33 25.01 2.87
N TRP A 261 6.17 24.78 4.17
CA TRP A 261 7.15 25.20 5.16
C TRP A 261 8.52 24.54 4.94
N ARG A 262 8.56 23.23 4.68
CA ARG A 262 9.81 22.50 4.44
C ARG A 262 10.51 22.93 3.15
N ASP A 263 9.75 23.28 2.12
CA ASP A 263 10.31 23.81 0.87
C ASP A 263 11.00 25.16 1.13
N TYR A 264 10.37 26.09 1.88
CA TYR A 264 11.01 27.35 2.27
C TYR A 264 12.22 27.13 3.18
N TYR A 265 12.12 26.18 4.12
CA TYR A 265 13.24 25.88 5.01
C TYR A 265 14.43 25.32 4.25
N LEU A 266 14.20 24.43 3.30
CA LEU A 266 15.25 23.89 2.42
C LEU A 266 15.93 24.98 1.58
N GLU A 267 15.15 25.89 1.00
CA GLU A 267 15.68 27.01 0.23
C GLU A 267 16.57 27.93 1.08
N ARG A 268 16.09 28.24 2.30
CA ARG A 268 16.89 29.00 3.27
C ARG A 268 18.18 28.25 3.64
N SER A 269 18.10 26.96 3.94
CA SER A 269 19.27 26.16 4.34
C SER A 269 20.28 26.05 3.20
N ARG A 270 19.83 25.98 1.93
CA ARG A 270 20.68 26.01 0.75
C ARG A 270 21.44 27.34 0.66
N THR A 271 20.76 28.48 0.81
CA THR A 271 21.36 29.81 0.78
C THR A 271 22.41 29.97 1.88
N LEU A 272 22.11 29.53 3.12
CA LEU A 272 23.07 29.60 4.23
C LEU A 272 24.29 28.68 4.03
N TYR A 273 24.10 27.54 3.42
CA TYR A 273 25.18 26.61 3.07
C TYR A 273 26.10 27.21 1.99
N GLU A 274 25.54 27.82 0.93
CA GLU A 274 26.29 28.50 -0.12
C GLU A 274 27.10 29.70 0.40
N GLN A 275 26.59 30.36 1.46
CA GLN A 275 27.27 31.47 2.15
C GLN A 275 28.25 30.99 3.24
N GLU A 276 28.44 29.68 3.40
CA GLU A 276 29.29 29.06 4.44
C GLU A 276 28.91 29.45 5.88
N VAL A 277 27.66 29.89 6.11
CA VAL A 277 27.16 30.33 7.43
C VAL A 277 26.70 29.16 8.29
N LYS A 278 26.05 28.17 7.68
CA LYS A 278 25.43 27.02 8.35
C LYS A 278 25.42 25.76 7.47
N SER A 279 25.53 24.59 8.10
CA SER A 279 25.59 23.28 7.41
C SER A 279 24.44 22.35 7.78
N ASP A 280 23.19 22.83 7.76
CA ASP A 280 21.99 22.03 8.04
C ASP A 280 21.22 21.61 6.78
N LEU A 281 21.80 21.77 5.60
CA LEU A 281 21.17 21.47 4.32
C LEU A 281 20.73 19.99 4.23
N GLY A 282 21.53 19.06 4.74
CA GLY A 282 21.21 17.64 4.72
C GLY A 282 19.98 17.30 5.59
N ASP A 283 19.89 17.89 6.78
CA ASP A 283 18.70 17.74 7.65
C ASP A 283 17.45 18.33 6.99
N ALA A 284 17.56 19.51 6.36
CA ALA A 284 16.46 20.14 5.64
C ALA A 284 15.94 19.25 4.49
N MET A 285 16.83 18.60 3.72
CA MET A 285 16.45 17.65 2.65
C MET A 285 15.72 16.43 3.23
N THR A 286 16.24 15.82 4.28
CA THR A 286 15.63 14.66 4.93
C THR A 286 14.23 14.98 5.47
N GLN A 287 14.06 16.14 6.09
CA GLN A 287 12.76 16.59 6.63
C GLN A 287 11.75 16.86 5.50
N GLN A 288 12.18 17.44 4.37
CA GLN A 288 11.34 17.61 3.20
C GLN A 288 10.87 16.27 2.63
N SER A 289 11.79 15.31 2.43
CA SER A 289 11.47 13.96 1.93
C SER A 289 10.48 13.25 2.86
N LYS A 290 10.63 13.41 4.19
CA LYS A 290 9.68 12.88 5.18
C LYS A 290 8.28 13.48 5.05
N ALA A 291 8.19 14.80 4.87
CA ALA A 291 6.90 15.48 4.70
C ALA A 291 6.18 15.02 3.41
N ARG A 292 6.92 14.84 2.32
CA ARG A 292 6.37 14.33 1.04
C ARG A 292 5.88 12.89 1.17
N LEU A 293 6.63 12.01 1.84
CA LEU A 293 6.21 10.64 2.13
C LEU A 293 4.91 10.61 2.95
N GLN A 294 4.79 11.46 3.97
CA GLN A 294 3.57 11.56 4.78
C GLN A 294 2.36 12.03 3.95
N LYS A 295 2.54 13.01 3.05
CA LYS A 295 1.48 13.42 2.14
C LYS A 295 1.02 12.27 1.24
N GLN A 296 1.95 11.53 0.69
CA GLN A 296 1.67 10.36 -0.17
C GLN A 296 0.89 9.28 0.60
N GLN A 297 1.28 8.99 1.84
CA GLN A 297 0.58 8.05 2.71
C GLN A 297 -0.88 8.48 2.97
N ILE A 298 -1.09 9.76 3.27
CA ILE A 298 -2.45 10.33 3.47
C ILE A 298 -3.28 10.18 2.19
N GLN A 299 -2.71 10.48 1.02
CA GLN A 299 -3.41 10.34 -0.26
C GLN A 299 -3.82 8.90 -0.53
N PHE A 300 -2.95 7.94 -0.30
CA PHE A 300 -3.25 6.52 -0.48
C PHE A 300 -4.30 6.02 0.50
N CYS A 301 -4.24 6.43 1.76
CA CYS A 301 -5.25 6.09 2.75
C CYS A 301 -6.63 6.66 2.43
N ARG A 302 -6.70 7.90 1.93
CA ARG A 302 -7.95 8.49 1.44
C ARG A 302 -8.52 7.71 0.26
N THR A 303 -7.66 7.40 -0.70
CA THR A 303 -8.03 6.62 -1.88
C THR A 303 -8.57 5.24 -1.50
N LEU A 304 -7.90 4.56 -0.57
CA LEU A 304 -8.33 3.25 -0.07
C LEU A 304 -9.69 3.34 0.65
N ALA A 305 -9.90 4.36 1.49
CA ALA A 305 -11.19 4.54 2.18
C ALA A 305 -12.36 4.77 1.20
N LEU A 306 -12.14 5.55 0.11
CA LEU A 306 -13.13 5.71 -0.95
C LEU A 306 -13.38 4.41 -1.72
N ALA A 307 -12.31 3.65 -2.00
CA ALA A 307 -12.43 2.34 -2.66
C ALA A 307 -13.24 1.36 -1.79
N GLN A 308 -13.06 1.39 -0.47
CA GLN A 308 -13.84 0.61 0.49
C GLN A 308 -15.32 1.00 0.49
N LEU A 309 -15.64 2.30 0.46
CA LEU A 309 -17.02 2.77 0.32
C LEU A 309 -17.65 2.36 -1.01
N ASN A 310 -16.88 2.39 -2.11
CA ASN A 310 -17.36 1.89 -3.40
C ASN A 310 -17.66 0.40 -3.37
N ALA A 311 -16.78 -0.40 -2.76
CA ALA A 311 -16.98 -1.84 -2.59
C ALA A 311 -18.25 -2.16 -1.79
N LEU A 312 -18.52 -1.42 -0.70
CA LEU A 312 -19.76 -1.57 0.08
C LEU A 312 -21.01 -1.29 -0.75
N GLN A 313 -20.94 -0.36 -1.71
CA GLN A 313 -22.04 -0.03 -2.60
C GLN A 313 -22.10 -0.96 -3.84
N GLY A 314 -21.30 -2.02 -3.91
CA GLY A 314 -21.22 -2.89 -5.10
C GLY A 314 -20.65 -2.19 -6.34
N LYS A 315 -20.00 -1.03 -6.17
CA LYS A 315 -19.32 -0.30 -7.23
C LYS A 315 -17.88 -0.79 -7.39
N PRO A 316 -17.28 -0.64 -8.58
CA PRO A 316 -15.87 -0.94 -8.77
C PRO A 316 -14.98 -0.15 -7.78
N VAL A 317 -14.03 -0.83 -7.13
CA VAL A 317 -13.06 -0.18 -6.24
C VAL A 317 -12.18 0.82 -6.99
N TRP A 318 -11.98 0.61 -8.28
CA TRP A 318 -11.18 1.43 -9.19
C TRP A 318 -11.72 1.34 -10.63
N PRO A 319 -11.64 2.37 -11.49
CA PRO A 319 -11.05 3.70 -11.20
C PRO A 319 -11.97 4.56 -10.32
N LEU A 320 -11.35 5.38 -9.47
CA LEU A 320 -12.05 6.52 -8.87
C LEU A 320 -12.41 7.52 -9.98
N PRO A 321 -13.46 8.35 -9.83
CA PRO A 321 -13.83 9.36 -10.81
C PRO A 321 -12.60 10.20 -11.19
N LYS A 322 -12.27 10.23 -12.48
CA LYS A 322 -11.21 11.11 -12.97
C LYS A 322 -11.65 12.56 -12.81
N PRO A 323 -10.75 13.47 -12.37
CA PRO A 323 -11.08 14.88 -12.36
C PRO A 323 -11.48 15.32 -13.77
N GLU A 324 -12.59 16.04 -13.88
CA GLU A 324 -12.94 16.67 -15.14
C GLU A 324 -11.80 17.62 -15.54
N LYS A 325 -11.14 17.35 -16.66
CA LYS A 325 -10.14 18.28 -17.20
C LYS A 325 -10.84 19.61 -17.41
N LYS A 326 -10.54 20.61 -16.58
CA LYS A 326 -10.93 21.98 -16.83
C LYS A 326 -10.52 22.29 -18.27
N LYS A 327 -11.48 22.54 -19.16
CA LYS A 327 -11.19 23.03 -20.50
C LYS A 327 -10.35 24.29 -20.31
N GLU A 328 -9.09 24.22 -20.73
CA GLU A 328 -8.27 25.43 -20.87
C GLU A 328 -9.07 26.39 -21.77
N GLU A 329 -9.64 27.43 -21.17
CA GLU A 329 -10.12 28.58 -21.92
C GLU A 329 -8.91 29.14 -22.67
N LYS A 330 -8.89 28.97 -23.97
CA LYS A 330 -7.91 29.66 -24.82
C LYS A 330 -8.12 31.16 -24.60
N PRO A 331 -7.07 31.90 -24.22
CA PRO A 331 -7.15 33.34 -24.23
C PRO A 331 -7.41 33.80 -25.66
N GLU A 332 -8.46 34.61 -25.84
CA GLU A 332 -8.74 35.35 -27.07
C GLU A 332 -7.64 36.39 -27.36
#